data_33ee419f053dbe422ab78f71be3eaadb
#
_entry.id   33ee419f053dbe422ab78f71be3eaadb
#
_cell.length_a   1.000
_cell.length_b   1.000
_cell.length_c   1.000
_cell.angle_alpha   90.00
_cell.angle_beta   90.00
_cell.angle_gamma   90.00
#
_symmetry.space_group_name_H-M   'P 1'
#
loop_
_entity.id
_entity.type
_entity.pdbx_description
1 polymer ?
#
loop_
_entity_poly.entity_id
_entity_poly.type
_entity_poly.pdbx_seq_one_letter_code
_entity_poly.pdbx_strand_id
1 'polypeptide(L)'
;MKAKLTFLGTGTSQGVPIIGCGCEVCRSTDPRDKRFRSSALVEYGGLKILADAGPDFRSQMLREGVNHLDAILLTHDHRDHTGGLDDVRSLNYIDRRAAEIYCEERVLHSLEESYSYAFAKEKYPGAPEWNIHLIDSEPFFVEPSDAGSELVWVRDKGYCHVNADGSFSPTGGNRIVNAERVPEGFIAQGQCVADSPGGGCPNVGRVAVIPIRGMHDQMPVLGFRFGGIAYITDMSAIPESEFAKLRDLEHVTLNTVSYRHHHSHFSLAEAVEIAGRINARHTWLTHLSHTFPTYGVFDEELKRMSERIEIHPAFDGLTIEA
;
A
#
# COMPACT_ATOMS: atom_id res chain seq x y z
N MET A 1 15.87 6.02 10.75
CA MET A 1 15.40 6.52 9.45
C MET A 1 13.94 6.87 9.64
N LYS A 2 13.52 8.07 9.23
CA LYS A 2 12.12 8.47 9.35
C LYS A 2 11.28 7.89 8.23
N ALA A 3 10.11 7.38 8.56
CA ALA A 3 9.07 7.02 7.60
C ALA A 3 8.01 8.11 7.61
N LYS A 4 7.48 8.44 6.42
CA LYS A 4 6.36 9.36 6.24
C LYS A 4 5.26 8.63 5.48
N LEU A 5 4.04 8.61 6.01
CA LEU A 5 2.89 7.99 5.36
C LEU A 5 1.83 9.07 5.07
N THR A 6 1.38 9.12 3.81
CA THR A 6 0.24 9.94 3.38
C THR A 6 -0.94 9.03 3.03
N PHE A 7 -2.07 9.24 3.66
CA PHE A 7 -3.32 8.53 3.34
C PHE A 7 -3.87 9.01 2.00
N LEU A 8 -3.82 8.16 0.99
CA LEU A 8 -4.35 8.49 -0.34
C LEU A 8 -5.85 8.22 -0.44
N GLY A 9 -6.34 7.29 0.34
CA GLY A 9 -7.74 6.96 0.47
C GLY A 9 -8.01 6.28 1.81
N THR A 10 -9.12 6.61 2.42
CA THR A 10 -9.49 6.15 3.76
C THR A 10 -10.89 5.55 3.82
N GLY A 11 -11.55 5.42 2.67
CA GLY A 11 -12.89 4.83 2.54
C GLY A 11 -12.87 3.34 2.25
N THR A 12 -14.03 2.72 2.44
CA THR A 12 -14.30 1.32 2.09
C THR A 12 -14.29 1.09 0.57
N SER A 13 -14.59 -0.13 0.14
CA SER A 13 -14.68 -0.55 -1.26
C SER A 13 -15.59 0.31 -2.15
N GLN A 14 -16.54 1.04 -1.57
CA GLN A 14 -17.43 1.94 -2.30
C GLN A 14 -16.96 3.41 -2.27
N GLY A 15 -15.98 3.74 -1.42
CA GLY A 15 -15.60 5.12 -1.14
C GLY A 15 -16.72 5.90 -0.43
N VAL A 16 -16.46 7.17 -0.15
CA VAL A 16 -17.47 8.11 0.39
C VAL A 16 -17.35 9.44 -0.38
N PRO A 17 -18.43 9.96 -0.97
CA PRO A 17 -19.84 9.50 -0.92
C PRO A 17 -20.09 8.23 -1.74
N ILE A 18 -21.07 7.46 -1.29
CA ILE A 18 -21.58 6.32 -2.06
C ILE A 18 -22.54 6.81 -3.13
N ILE A 19 -22.48 6.22 -4.32
CA ILE A 19 -23.33 6.57 -5.46
C ILE A 19 -24.81 6.46 -5.07
N GLY A 20 -25.54 7.57 -5.23
CA GLY A 20 -26.98 7.64 -4.92
C GLY A 20 -27.32 7.76 -3.44
N CYS A 21 -26.34 7.75 -2.52
CA CYS A 21 -26.60 7.91 -1.09
C CYS A 21 -26.83 9.38 -0.72
N GLY A 22 -27.92 9.63 0.02
CA GLY A 22 -28.29 10.96 0.51
C GLY A 22 -28.12 11.17 2.01
N CYS A 23 -27.34 10.31 2.71
CA CYS A 23 -27.10 10.48 4.15
C CYS A 23 -26.26 11.73 4.45
N GLU A 24 -26.18 12.11 5.72
CA GLU A 24 -25.46 13.28 6.19
C GLU A 24 -24.00 13.27 5.73
N VAL A 25 -23.27 12.18 5.95
CA VAL A 25 -21.87 12.03 5.61
C VAL A 25 -21.64 12.09 4.08
N CYS A 26 -22.46 11.43 3.29
CA CYS A 26 -22.35 11.48 1.83
C CYS A 26 -22.63 12.87 1.26
N ARG A 27 -23.45 13.69 1.93
CA ARG A 27 -23.77 15.09 1.58
C ARG A 27 -22.89 16.11 2.26
N SER A 28 -22.04 15.71 3.22
CA SER A 28 -21.14 16.62 3.91
C SER A 28 -20.29 17.43 2.92
N THR A 29 -20.04 18.69 3.25
CA THR A 29 -19.11 19.57 2.51
C THR A 29 -17.71 19.58 3.11
N ASP A 30 -17.50 18.93 4.25
CA ASP A 30 -16.18 18.76 4.84
C ASP A 30 -15.34 17.82 3.93
N PRO A 31 -14.17 18.27 3.45
CA PRO A 31 -13.32 17.43 2.59
C PRO A 31 -12.85 16.15 3.29
N ARG A 32 -12.81 16.12 4.63
CA ARG A 32 -12.41 14.94 5.40
C ARG A 32 -13.47 13.83 5.39
N ASP A 33 -14.70 14.14 4.97
CA ASP A 33 -15.78 13.17 4.74
C ASP A 33 -15.81 12.65 3.29
N LYS A 34 -14.91 13.14 2.41
CA LYS A 34 -14.74 12.63 1.05
C LYS A 34 -13.57 11.65 1.05
N ARG A 35 -13.86 10.39 0.79
CA ARG A 35 -12.90 9.31 0.96
C ARG A 35 -12.78 8.47 -0.30
N PHE A 36 -11.62 8.46 -0.91
CA PHE A 36 -11.24 7.45 -1.91
C PHE A 36 -11.10 6.08 -1.24
N ARG A 37 -11.08 4.99 -2.04
CA ARG A 37 -10.80 3.64 -1.56
C ARG A 37 -9.41 3.59 -0.93
N SER A 38 -9.27 2.71 0.07
CA SER A 38 -8.07 2.60 0.89
C SER A 38 -6.80 2.47 0.08
N SER A 39 -5.85 3.36 0.32
CA SER A 39 -4.48 3.33 -0.22
C SER A 39 -3.61 4.30 0.57
N ALA A 40 -2.31 4.03 0.66
CA ALA A 40 -1.35 4.88 1.33
C ALA A 40 -0.03 5.00 0.54
N LEU A 41 0.54 6.20 0.50
CA LEU A 41 1.89 6.45 0.01
C LEU A 41 2.85 6.53 1.19
N VAL A 42 3.91 5.74 1.14
CA VAL A 42 4.97 5.74 2.15
C VAL A 42 6.28 6.23 1.53
N GLU A 43 6.82 7.30 2.09
CA GLU A 43 8.17 7.77 1.79
C GLU A 43 9.10 7.25 2.90
N TYR A 44 9.97 6.29 2.56
CA TYR A 44 10.85 5.63 3.51
C TYR A 44 12.22 5.35 2.91
N GLY A 45 13.27 5.85 3.56
CA GLY A 45 14.64 5.68 3.06
C GLY A 45 14.94 6.33 1.71
N GLY A 46 14.16 7.33 1.33
CA GLY A 46 14.24 7.98 0.02
C GLY A 46 13.39 7.32 -1.06
N LEU A 47 12.77 6.18 -0.76
CA LEU A 47 11.87 5.46 -1.68
C LEU A 47 10.41 5.92 -1.50
N LYS A 48 9.66 5.90 -2.60
CA LYS A 48 8.21 6.09 -2.64
C LYS A 48 7.53 4.75 -2.87
N ILE A 49 6.86 4.26 -1.84
CA ILE A 49 6.21 2.96 -1.81
C ILE A 49 4.71 3.16 -1.68
N LEU A 50 3.95 2.60 -2.61
CA LEU A 50 2.49 2.64 -2.58
C LEU A 50 1.95 1.35 -1.94
N ALA A 51 1.04 1.46 -0.98
CA ALA A 51 0.22 0.36 -0.51
C ALA A 51 -1.14 0.43 -1.20
N ASP A 52 -1.43 -0.56 -2.03
CA ASP A 52 -2.62 -0.74 -2.86
C ASP A 52 -2.86 0.32 -3.96
N ALA A 53 -3.28 -0.14 -5.12
CA ALA A 53 -3.60 0.64 -6.30
C ALA A 53 -5.05 0.38 -6.74
N GLY A 54 -6.01 0.87 -5.95
CA GLY A 54 -7.44 0.74 -6.20
C GLY A 54 -7.93 1.60 -7.38
N PRO A 55 -9.24 1.58 -7.68
CA PRO A 55 -9.82 2.32 -8.83
C PRO A 55 -9.61 3.83 -8.79
N ASP A 56 -9.31 4.39 -7.62
CA ASP A 56 -9.04 5.81 -7.43
C ASP A 56 -7.56 6.20 -7.63
N PHE A 57 -6.68 5.23 -7.95
CA PHE A 57 -5.23 5.41 -8.11
C PHE A 57 -4.88 6.66 -8.90
N ARG A 58 -5.46 6.83 -10.09
CA ARG A 58 -5.19 8.01 -10.92
C ARG A 58 -5.50 9.32 -10.18
N SER A 59 -6.66 9.41 -9.53
CA SER A 59 -7.08 10.62 -8.80
C SER A 59 -6.21 10.87 -7.58
N GLN A 60 -5.80 9.82 -6.89
CA GLN A 60 -4.89 9.87 -5.74
C GLN A 60 -3.50 10.38 -6.16
N MET A 61 -2.92 9.84 -7.23
CA MET A 61 -1.61 10.30 -7.75
C MET A 61 -1.65 11.76 -8.19
N LEU A 62 -2.71 12.18 -8.89
CA LEU A 62 -2.87 13.57 -9.34
C LEU A 62 -3.05 14.54 -8.17
N ARG A 63 -3.79 14.16 -7.13
CA ARG A 63 -4.00 14.99 -5.94
C ARG A 63 -2.69 15.25 -5.19
N GLU A 64 -1.87 14.23 -5.02
CA GLU A 64 -0.60 14.32 -4.28
C GLU A 64 0.60 14.69 -5.17
N GLY A 65 0.39 14.88 -6.48
CA GLY A 65 1.47 15.20 -7.42
C GLY A 65 2.53 14.11 -7.56
N VAL A 66 2.12 12.84 -7.35
CA VAL A 66 3.02 11.69 -7.45
C VAL A 66 3.23 11.34 -8.91
N ASN A 67 4.48 11.36 -9.34
CA ASN A 67 4.90 11.07 -10.71
C ASN A 67 5.93 9.94 -10.81
N HIS A 68 6.29 9.32 -9.68
CA HIS A 68 7.23 8.23 -9.57
C HIS A 68 6.88 7.34 -8.38
N LEU A 69 7.03 6.03 -8.53
CA LEU A 69 6.93 5.03 -7.47
C LEU A 69 8.07 4.03 -7.60
N ASP A 70 8.74 3.75 -6.49
CA ASP A 70 9.77 2.70 -6.43
C ASP A 70 9.14 1.31 -6.29
N ALA A 71 8.02 1.21 -5.59
CA ALA A 71 7.30 -0.05 -5.41
C ALA A 71 5.80 0.15 -5.19
N ILE A 72 5.03 -0.88 -5.55
CA ILE A 72 3.62 -1.04 -5.21
C ILE A 72 3.48 -2.34 -4.43
N LEU A 73 3.02 -2.26 -3.18
CA LEU A 73 2.76 -3.40 -2.32
C LEU A 73 1.27 -3.67 -2.32
N LEU A 74 0.86 -4.90 -2.64
CA LEU A 74 -0.54 -5.28 -2.64
C LEU A 74 -0.86 -6.08 -1.38
N THR A 75 -1.86 -5.61 -0.62
CA THR A 75 -2.32 -6.27 0.60
C THR A 75 -3.10 -7.54 0.29
N HIS A 76 -3.95 -7.50 -0.74
CA HIS A 76 -4.77 -8.61 -1.23
C HIS A 76 -5.33 -8.29 -2.63
N ASP A 77 -6.15 -9.18 -3.18
CA ASP A 77 -6.59 -9.14 -4.58
C ASP A 77 -7.97 -8.52 -4.82
N HIS A 78 -8.65 -7.96 -3.83
CA HIS A 78 -9.92 -7.29 -4.04
C HIS A 78 -9.78 -6.08 -4.99
N ARG A 79 -10.82 -5.85 -5.79
CA ARG A 79 -10.80 -4.82 -6.85
C ARG A 79 -10.64 -3.40 -6.35
N ASP A 80 -11.07 -3.10 -5.14
CA ASP A 80 -10.85 -1.79 -4.50
C ASP A 80 -9.39 -1.54 -4.11
N HIS A 81 -8.55 -2.59 -4.08
CA HIS A 81 -7.10 -2.52 -3.83
C HIS A 81 -6.24 -2.71 -5.08
N THR A 82 -6.79 -3.32 -6.14
CA THR A 82 -6.02 -3.66 -7.36
C THR A 82 -6.58 -3.02 -8.63
N GLY A 83 -7.81 -2.48 -8.60
CA GLY A 83 -8.55 -2.07 -9.80
C GLY A 83 -7.97 -0.90 -10.60
N GLY A 84 -6.98 -0.18 -10.06
CA GLY A 84 -6.28 0.93 -10.72
C GLY A 84 -4.93 0.58 -11.33
N LEU A 85 -4.50 -0.68 -11.26
CA LEU A 85 -3.19 -1.11 -11.75
C LEU A 85 -2.98 -0.85 -13.25
N ASP A 86 -4.04 -0.79 -14.07
CA ASP A 86 -3.91 -0.42 -15.47
C ASP A 86 -3.37 1.02 -15.66
N ASP A 87 -3.75 1.95 -14.79
CA ASP A 87 -3.29 3.34 -14.83
C ASP A 87 -1.81 3.52 -14.46
N VAL A 88 -1.19 2.50 -13.87
CA VAL A 88 0.26 2.47 -13.56
C VAL A 88 1.11 2.60 -14.82
N ARG A 89 0.58 2.23 -16.00
CA ARG A 89 1.24 2.45 -17.30
C ARG A 89 1.67 3.90 -17.53
N SER A 90 0.98 4.87 -16.92
CA SER A 90 1.39 6.28 -17.00
C SER A 90 2.76 6.51 -16.39
N LEU A 91 3.11 5.80 -15.30
CA LEU A 91 4.42 5.83 -14.68
C LEU A 91 5.46 5.10 -15.54
N ASN A 92 5.08 3.99 -16.20
CA ASN A 92 5.99 3.33 -17.16
C ASN A 92 6.45 4.29 -18.27
N TYR A 93 5.56 5.18 -18.75
CA TYR A 93 5.92 6.20 -19.75
C TYR A 93 6.89 7.25 -19.21
N ILE A 94 6.69 7.69 -17.96
CA ILE A 94 7.50 8.73 -17.33
C ILE A 94 8.86 8.17 -16.94
N ASP A 95 8.87 7.02 -16.25
CA ASP A 95 10.06 6.42 -15.67
C ASP A 95 10.83 5.55 -16.68
N ARG A 96 10.23 5.23 -17.83
CA ARG A 96 10.75 4.34 -18.89
C ARG A 96 11.18 2.98 -18.34
N ARG A 97 10.37 2.42 -17.44
CA ARG A 97 10.62 1.13 -16.80
C ARG A 97 9.33 0.45 -16.39
N ALA A 98 9.40 -0.85 -16.13
CA ALA A 98 8.32 -1.59 -15.52
C ALA A 98 8.07 -1.09 -14.08
N ALA A 99 6.83 -1.16 -13.62
CA ALA A 99 6.51 -0.92 -12.22
C ALA A 99 6.84 -2.16 -11.38
N GLU A 100 7.47 -1.95 -10.23
CA GLU A 100 7.83 -3.02 -9.31
C GLU A 100 6.66 -3.31 -8.36
N ILE A 101 6.00 -4.46 -8.53
CA ILE A 101 4.81 -4.87 -7.76
C ILE A 101 5.17 -6.03 -6.85
N TYR A 102 4.93 -5.86 -5.56
CA TYR A 102 5.16 -6.86 -4.52
C TYR A 102 3.82 -7.44 -4.07
N CYS A 103 3.62 -8.74 -4.22
CA CYS A 103 2.38 -9.40 -3.85
C CYS A 103 2.59 -10.89 -3.51
N GLU A 104 1.61 -11.47 -2.82
CA GLU A 104 1.58 -12.91 -2.62
C GLU A 104 1.22 -13.66 -3.92
N GLU A 105 1.63 -14.92 -4.03
CA GLU A 105 1.36 -15.77 -5.19
C GLU A 105 -0.14 -15.86 -5.51
N ARG A 106 -1.00 -15.91 -4.49
CA ARG A 106 -2.46 -15.88 -4.65
C ARG A 106 -2.94 -14.59 -5.34
N VAL A 107 -2.36 -13.45 -4.96
CA VAL A 107 -2.68 -12.16 -5.57
C VAL A 107 -2.20 -12.13 -7.02
N LEU A 108 -0.99 -12.64 -7.30
CA LEU A 108 -0.47 -12.76 -8.67
C LEU A 108 -1.45 -13.54 -9.57
N HIS A 109 -1.94 -14.70 -9.13
CA HIS A 109 -2.91 -15.48 -9.91
C HIS A 109 -4.17 -14.68 -10.24
N SER A 110 -4.71 -13.92 -9.27
CA SER A 110 -5.86 -13.05 -9.51
C SER A 110 -5.54 -11.90 -10.49
N LEU A 111 -4.31 -11.36 -10.46
CA LEU A 111 -3.86 -10.35 -11.44
C LEU A 111 -3.74 -10.94 -12.84
N GLU A 112 -3.19 -12.14 -12.99
CA GLU A 112 -3.07 -12.83 -14.29
C GLU A 112 -4.44 -13.06 -14.94
N GLU A 113 -5.45 -13.41 -14.13
CA GLU A 113 -6.82 -13.55 -14.61
C GLU A 113 -7.45 -12.19 -15.00
N SER A 114 -7.32 -11.19 -14.11
CA SER A 114 -7.97 -9.88 -14.28
C SER A 114 -7.32 -8.99 -15.34
N TYR A 115 -6.00 -9.14 -15.54
CA TYR A 115 -5.16 -8.32 -16.40
C TYR A 115 -4.37 -9.18 -17.39
N SER A 116 -4.99 -10.22 -17.95
CA SER A 116 -4.34 -11.19 -18.85
C SER A 116 -3.56 -10.53 -19.98
N TYR A 117 -4.01 -9.39 -20.48
CA TYR A 117 -3.32 -8.59 -21.52
C TYR A 117 -1.97 -8.01 -21.02
N ALA A 118 -1.86 -7.70 -19.73
CA ALA A 118 -0.61 -7.21 -19.13
C ALA A 118 0.43 -8.35 -18.91
N PHE A 119 -0.04 -9.59 -18.88
CA PHE A 119 0.80 -10.79 -18.74
C PHE A 119 1.02 -11.53 -20.07
N ALA A 120 0.44 -11.05 -21.17
CA ALA A 120 0.60 -11.66 -22.49
C ALA A 120 2.06 -11.66 -22.94
N LYS A 121 2.51 -12.72 -23.60
CA LYS A 121 3.85 -12.78 -24.23
C LYS A 121 4.04 -11.71 -25.31
N GLU A 122 3.00 -11.47 -26.06
CA GLU A 122 2.92 -10.39 -27.05
C GLU A 122 1.87 -9.38 -26.56
N LYS A 123 2.34 -8.32 -25.92
CA LYS A 123 1.47 -7.26 -25.42
C LYS A 123 1.10 -6.31 -26.56
N TYR A 124 -0.12 -5.77 -26.51
CA TYR A 124 -0.45 -4.66 -27.39
C TYR A 124 0.35 -3.40 -26.98
N PRO A 125 0.70 -2.52 -27.95
CA PRO A 125 1.36 -1.26 -27.63
C PRO A 125 0.56 -0.44 -26.62
N GLY A 126 1.19 -0.08 -25.49
CA GLY A 126 0.55 0.68 -24.41
C GLY A 126 -0.06 -0.16 -23.27
N ALA A 127 0.08 -1.48 -23.31
CA ALA A 127 -0.20 -2.30 -22.13
C ALA A 127 0.76 -1.93 -20.98
N PRO A 128 0.33 -2.03 -19.72
CA PRO A 128 1.21 -1.78 -18.60
C PRO A 128 2.34 -2.80 -18.53
N GLU A 129 3.51 -2.34 -18.07
CA GLU A 129 4.69 -3.16 -17.83
C GLU A 129 4.92 -3.30 -16.32
N TRP A 130 4.94 -4.53 -15.84
CA TRP A 130 5.09 -4.86 -14.43
C TRP A 130 6.19 -5.88 -14.22
N ASN A 131 6.99 -5.71 -13.17
CA ASN A 131 7.81 -6.74 -12.57
C ASN A 131 7.12 -7.19 -11.28
N ILE A 132 7.01 -8.47 -11.07
CA ILE A 132 6.32 -9.04 -9.90
C ILE A 132 7.37 -9.63 -8.96
N HIS A 133 7.34 -9.16 -7.72
CA HIS A 133 8.12 -9.67 -6.61
C HIS A 133 7.21 -10.47 -5.68
N LEU A 134 7.43 -11.77 -5.62
CA LEU A 134 6.66 -12.63 -4.72
C LEU A 134 7.14 -12.44 -3.29
N ILE A 135 6.20 -12.12 -2.41
CA ILE A 135 6.38 -11.97 -0.98
C ILE A 135 5.50 -12.95 -0.21
N ASP A 136 5.82 -13.13 1.05
CA ASP A 136 5.03 -13.87 2.03
C ASP A 136 4.93 -13.08 3.35
N SER A 137 4.83 -13.75 4.49
CA SER A 137 4.82 -13.11 5.82
C SER A 137 6.19 -12.76 6.36
N GLU A 138 7.28 -13.10 5.63
CA GLU A 138 8.64 -12.79 6.05
C GLU A 138 9.08 -11.41 5.59
N PRO A 139 9.89 -10.70 6.37
CA PRO A 139 10.43 -9.40 5.98
C PRO A 139 11.24 -9.45 4.69
N PHE A 140 11.06 -8.45 3.84
CA PHE A 140 11.73 -8.34 2.55
C PHE A 140 12.30 -6.94 2.32
N PHE A 141 13.22 -6.84 1.36
CA PHE A 141 13.75 -5.56 0.91
C PHE A 141 12.95 -5.02 -0.28
N VAL A 142 12.70 -3.71 -0.23
CA VAL A 142 12.35 -2.90 -1.40
C VAL A 142 13.58 -2.14 -1.82
N GLU A 143 13.91 -2.22 -3.09
CA GLU A 143 15.05 -1.53 -3.70
C GLU A 143 14.59 -0.34 -4.53
N PRO A 144 15.47 0.65 -4.77
CA PRO A 144 15.20 1.70 -5.73
C PRO A 144 14.87 1.11 -7.09
N SER A 145 13.90 1.69 -7.76
CA SER A 145 13.50 1.22 -9.09
C SER A 145 14.51 1.51 -10.21
N ASP A 146 15.75 1.90 -9.86
CA ASP A 146 16.82 2.23 -10.82
C ASP A 146 17.47 1.03 -11.52
N ALA A 147 17.22 -0.18 -11.03
CA ALA A 147 17.89 -1.39 -11.49
C ALA A 147 17.32 -2.00 -12.78
N GLY A 148 16.33 -1.38 -13.41
CA GLY A 148 15.65 -1.90 -14.60
C GLY A 148 16.34 -1.50 -15.91
N SER A 149 16.21 -2.33 -16.93
CA SER A 149 16.60 -1.97 -18.29
C SER A 149 15.68 -0.83 -18.78
N GLU A 150 16.26 0.21 -19.35
CA GLU A 150 15.53 1.32 -19.92
C GLU A 150 14.54 0.82 -20.99
N LEU A 151 13.26 1.16 -20.80
CA LEU A 151 12.22 0.90 -21.80
C LEU A 151 12.13 2.08 -22.76
N VAL A 152 12.11 1.80 -24.05
CA VAL A 152 11.84 2.78 -25.08
C VAL A 152 10.56 2.46 -25.82
N TRP A 153 9.82 3.49 -26.16
CA TRP A 153 8.66 3.34 -27.02
C TRP A 153 9.09 3.25 -28.47
N VAL A 154 8.78 2.13 -29.12
CA VAL A 154 9.02 1.91 -30.55
C VAL A 154 7.68 1.88 -31.26
N ARG A 155 7.52 2.71 -32.31
CA ARG A 155 6.31 2.77 -33.11
C ARG A 155 5.95 1.38 -33.65
N ASP A 156 4.70 1.00 -33.54
CA ASP A 156 4.15 -0.30 -33.95
C ASP A 156 4.66 -1.54 -33.17
N LYS A 157 5.55 -1.36 -32.18
CA LYS A 157 6.07 -2.44 -31.32
C LYS A 157 5.73 -2.26 -29.84
N GLY A 158 5.36 -1.04 -29.44
CA GLY A 158 5.14 -0.71 -28.02
C GLY A 158 6.45 -0.52 -27.26
N TYR A 159 6.43 -0.83 -25.95
CA TYR A 159 7.64 -0.79 -25.13
C TYR A 159 8.61 -1.90 -25.52
N CYS A 160 9.85 -1.55 -25.64
CA CYS A 160 10.94 -2.46 -25.97
C CYS A 160 12.13 -2.20 -25.03
N HIS A 161 12.86 -3.26 -24.69
CA HIS A 161 14.16 -3.14 -24.06
C HIS A 161 15.21 -2.68 -25.11
N VAL A 162 16.11 -1.81 -24.71
CA VAL A 162 17.29 -1.47 -25.49
C VAL A 162 18.37 -2.50 -25.21
N ASN A 163 18.76 -3.28 -26.21
CA ASN A 163 19.83 -4.25 -26.10
C ASN A 163 21.21 -3.57 -26.12
N ALA A 164 22.25 -4.25 -25.64
CA ALA A 164 23.61 -3.73 -25.61
C ALA A 164 24.17 -3.37 -27.00
N ASP A 165 23.62 -3.96 -28.07
CA ASP A 165 23.96 -3.66 -29.48
C ASP A 165 23.12 -2.53 -30.08
N GLY A 166 22.26 -1.88 -29.28
CA GLY A 166 21.35 -0.83 -29.72
C GLY A 166 20.09 -1.33 -30.45
N SER A 167 19.89 -2.62 -30.58
CA SER A 167 18.66 -3.19 -31.11
C SER A 167 17.53 -3.16 -30.07
N PHE A 168 16.28 -3.33 -30.54
CA PHE A 168 15.09 -3.32 -29.70
C PHE A 168 14.47 -4.71 -29.65
N SER A 169 14.30 -5.26 -28.45
CA SER A 169 13.53 -6.48 -28.21
C SER A 169 12.20 -6.14 -27.53
N PRO A 170 11.07 -6.78 -27.94
CA PRO A 170 9.81 -6.63 -27.21
C PRO A 170 10.00 -6.98 -25.75
N THR A 171 9.25 -6.33 -24.86
CA THR A 171 9.16 -6.73 -23.46
C THR A 171 8.57 -8.14 -23.41
N GLY A 172 9.40 -9.13 -23.14
CA GLY A 172 9.07 -10.56 -23.28
C GLY A 172 8.20 -11.14 -22.16
N GLY A 173 7.26 -10.38 -21.63
CA GLY A 173 6.44 -10.75 -20.48
C GLY A 173 6.95 -10.10 -19.18
N ASN A 174 6.16 -10.24 -18.13
CA ASN A 174 6.50 -9.71 -16.81
C ASN A 174 7.59 -10.56 -16.16
N ARG A 175 8.58 -9.90 -15.55
CA ARG A 175 9.55 -10.58 -14.71
C ARG A 175 8.88 -10.98 -13.41
N ILE A 176 8.92 -12.26 -13.04
CA ILE A 176 8.40 -12.78 -11.78
C ILE A 176 9.60 -13.35 -11.00
N VAL A 177 9.84 -12.82 -9.82
CA VAL A 177 10.95 -13.21 -8.94
C VAL A 177 10.49 -13.25 -7.49
N ASN A 178 11.21 -13.98 -6.64
CA ASN A 178 11.02 -13.85 -5.20
C ASN A 178 11.70 -12.56 -4.72
N ALA A 179 11.03 -11.82 -3.84
CA ALA A 179 11.65 -10.67 -3.17
C ALA A 179 12.82 -11.12 -2.29
N GLU A 180 13.85 -10.30 -2.20
CA GLU A 180 14.98 -10.60 -1.33
C GLU A 180 14.56 -10.49 0.14
N ARG A 181 14.77 -11.57 0.92
CA ARG A 181 14.42 -11.61 2.35
C ARG A 181 15.42 -10.85 3.19
N VAL A 182 14.91 -10.19 4.22
CA VAL A 182 15.75 -9.57 5.25
C VAL A 182 16.33 -10.66 6.15
N PRO A 183 17.66 -10.73 6.35
CA PRO A 183 18.27 -11.73 7.23
C PRO A 183 17.76 -11.64 8.67
N GLU A 184 17.69 -12.79 9.33
CA GLU A 184 17.29 -12.90 10.73
C GLU A 184 18.21 -12.04 11.64
N GLY A 185 17.63 -11.28 12.58
CA GLY A 185 18.38 -10.36 13.45
C GLY A 185 18.59 -8.94 12.90
N PHE A 186 18.32 -8.70 11.62
CA PHE A 186 18.52 -7.39 10.98
C PHE A 186 17.47 -6.34 11.40
N ILE A 187 16.27 -6.79 11.74
CA ILE A 187 15.09 -5.94 12.01
C ILE A 187 15.18 -5.22 13.37
N ALA A 188 15.97 -5.75 14.30
CA ALA A 188 15.99 -5.28 15.69
C ALA A 188 16.60 -3.87 15.88
N GLN A 189 17.21 -3.27 14.87
CA GLN A 189 17.97 -2.02 15.04
C GLN A 189 17.48 -0.83 14.22
N GLY A 190 16.43 -0.93 13.41
CA GLY A 190 15.92 0.18 12.60
C GLY A 190 16.96 0.75 11.62
N GLN A 191 17.98 -0.02 11.27
CA GLN A 191 19.12 0.43 10.47
C GLN A 191 18.88 0.17 8.99
N CYS A 192 19.09 1.23 8.22
CA CYS A 192 19.42 1.12 6.80
C CYS A 192 20.69 0.27 6.65
N VAL A 193 20.75 -0.64 5.69
CA VAL A 193 21.99 -1.35 5.33
C VAL A 193 22.93 -0.36 4.66
N ALA A 194 23.60 0.46 5.47
CA ALA A 194 24.66 1.36 5.02
C ALA A 194 26.05 0.79 5.28
N ASP A 195 26.18 -0.49 5.63
CA ASP A 195 27.47 -1.11 5.96
C ASP A 195 27.82 -2.26 5.00
N SER A 196 28.28 -1.87 3.79
CA SER A 196 29.31 -2.65 3.10
C SER A 196 30.66 -2.02 3.40
N PRO A 197 31.72 -2.80 3.74
CA PRO A 197 33.03 -2.26 4.05
C PRO A 197 33.68 -1.70 2.78
N GLY A 198 33.57 -0.37 2.59
CA GLY A 198 34.11 0.31 1.41
C GLY A 198 33.79 1.78 1.30
N GLY A 199 33.30 2.40 2.34
CA GLY A 199 33.30 3.87 2.50
C GLY A 199 32.51 4.67 1.49
N GLY A 200 31.44 5.30 1.93
CA GLY A 200 30.77 6.37 1.22
C GLY A 200 29.35 5.99 0.80
N CYS A 201 28.39 6.26 1.66
CA CYS A 201 26.99 6.23 1.34
C CYS A 201 26.62 7.40 0.42
N PRO A 202 26.13 7.19 -0.77
CA PRO A 202 25.14 8.07 -1.35
C PRO A 202 23.77 7.34 -1.39
N ASN A 203 23.05 7.44 -0.36
CA ASN A 203 21.74 8.05 -0.16
C ASN A 203 20.48 7.47 -0.81
N VAL A 204 20.46 6.37 -1.54
CA VAL A 204 19.21 5.66 -1.83
C VAL A 204 19.49 4.17 -1.65
N GLY A 205 19.33 3.70 -0.42
CA GLY A 205 19.52 2.31 -0.09
C GLY A 205 18.17 1.59 -0.05
N ARG A 206 18.19 0.29 -0.30
CA ARG A 206 17.07 -0.60 -0.07
C ARG A 206 16.52 -0.45 1.35
N VAL A 207 15.21 -0.58 1.51
CA VAL A 207 14.52 -0.50 2.79
C VAL A 207 13.88 -1.84 3.14
N ALA A 208 13.92 -2.19 4.44
CA ALA A 208 13.25 -3.36 4.95
C ALA A 208 11.76 -3.05 5.20
N VAL A 209 10.89 -3.87 4.65
CA VAL A 209 9.44 -3.87 4.91
C VAL A 209 9.07 -5.13 5.67
N ILE A 210 8.27 -4.98 6.72
CA ILE A 210 7.82 -6.10 7.54
C ILE A 210 6.34 -6.36 7.26
N PRO A 211 5.98 -7.48 6.60
CA PRO A 211 4.60 -7.86 6.42
C PRO A 211 3.95 -8.26 7.74
N ILE A 212 2.71 -7.87 7.92
CA ILE A 212 1.85 -8.25 9.04
C ILE A 212 0.75 -9.15 8.49
N ARG A 213 0.75 -10.42 8.87
CA ARG A 213 -0.28 -11.36 8.48
C ARG A 213 -1.58 -11.05 9.20
N GLY A 214 -2.69 -10.95 8.46
CA GLY A 214 -4.03 -10.88 8.98
C GLY A 214 -5.00 -11.75 8.20
N MET A 215 -6.25 -11.75 8.62
CA MET A 215 -7.34 -12.45 7.97
C MET A 215 -8.44 -11.47 7.57
N HIS A 216 -8.94 -11.60 6.37
CA HIS A 216 -10.13 -10.95 5.86
C HIS A 216 -11.21 -12.04 5.69
N ASP A 217 -12.01 -12.27 6.71
CA ASP A 217 -12.80 -13.49 6.88
C ASP A 217 -11.87 -14.73 6.85
N GLN A 218 -12.00 -15.58 5.84
CA GLN A 218 -11.13 -16.76 5.66
C GLN A 218 -9.92 -16.50 4.75
N MET A 219 -9.84 -15.33 4.13
CA MET A 219 -8.78 -14.98 3.21
C MET A 219 -7.58 -14.37 3.96
N PRO A 220 -6.36 -14.93 3.79
CA PRO A 220 -5.17 -14.30 4.32
C PRO A 220 -4.86 -13.00 3.56
N VAL A 221 -4.49 -11.96 4.31
CA VAL A 221 -4.12 -10.64 3.78
C VAL A 221 -2.86 -10.13 4.47
N LEU A 222 -2.22 -9.13 3.88
CA LEU A 222 -1.04 -8.49 4.44
C LEU A 222 -1.33 -7.03 4.80
N GLY A 223 -0.83 -6.60 5.96
CA GLY A 223 -0.48 -5.22 6.24
C GLY A 223 1.03 -5.05 6.16
N PHE A 224 1.54 -3.83 6.27
CA PHE A 224 2.97 -3.56 6.14
C PHE A 224 3.46 -2.59 7.21
N ARG A 225 4.65 -2.88 7.77
CA ARG A 225 5.35 -2.00 8.70
C ARG A 225 6.59 -1.40 8.04
N PHE A 226 6.76 -0.10 8.21
CA PHE A 226 7.86 0.74 7.74
C PHE A 226 8.46 1.48 8.94
N GLY A 227 9.50 0.92 9.53
CA GLY A 227 10.08 1.50 10.75
C GLY A 227 9.08 1.65 11.89
N GLY A 228 8.78 2.88 12.30
CA GLY A 228 7.83 3.22 13.37
C GLY A 228 6.36 3.28 12.94
N ILE A 229 6.03 3.05 11.67
CA ILE A 229 4.66 3.12 11.13
C ILE A 229 4.20 1.74 10.67
N ALA A 230 3.00 1.31 11.06
CA ALA A 230 2.33 0.14 10.48
C ALA A 230 1.02 0.56 9.80
N TYR A 231 0.81 0.08 8.56
CA TYR A 231 -0.40 0.26 7.79
C TYR A 231 -1.12 -1.08 7.65
N ILE A 232 -2.29 -1.18 8.26
CA ILE A 232 -3.14 -2.38 8.28
C ILE A 232 -4.53 -1.98 7.79
N THR A 233 -4.95 -2.59 6.70
CA THR A 233 -6.30 -2.44 6.14
C THR A 233 -6.93 -3.80 5.89
N ASP A 234 -8.26 -3.85 5.86
CA ASP A 234 -9.05 -5.04 5.46
C ASP A 234 -8.79 -6.30 6.28
N MET A 235 -8.60 -6.14 7.59
CA MET A 235 -8.46 -7.26 8.51
C MET A 235 -9.68 -7.40 9.42
N SER A 236 -10.06 -8.64 9.72
CA SER A 236 -11.00 -9.05 10.76
C SER A 236 -10.31 -9.79 11.92
N ALA A 237 -9.06 -10.23 11.72
CA ALA A 237 -8.25 -10.86 12.76
C ALA A 237 -6.76 -10.67 12.48
N ILE A 238 -5.97 -10.57 13.56
CA ILE A 238 -4.51 -10.59 13.55
C ILE A 238 -4.07 -11.76 14.43
N PRO A 239 -3.34 -12.76 13.90
CA PRO A 239 -2.80 -13.87 14.70
C PRO A 239 -1.90 -13.38 15.83
N GLU A 240 -1.89 -14.10 16.97
CA GLU A 240 -1.12 -13.72 18.17
C GLU A 240 0.39 -13.56 17.87
N SER A 241 0.92 -14.42 17.00
CA SER A 241 2.34 -14.36 16.58
C SER A 241 2.73 -13.04 15.93
N GLU A 242 1.80 -12.35 15.28
CA GLU A 242 2.07 -11.11 14.53
C GLU A 242 2.22 -9.88 15.43
N PHE A 243 1.68 -9.92 16.65
CA PHE A 243 1.81 -8.79 17.60
C PHE A 243 3.25 -8.47 17.96
N ALA A 244 4.17 -9.44 17.86
CA ALA A 244 5.59 -9.18 18.04
C ALA A 244 6.15 -8.16 17.02
N LYS A 245 5.61 -8.17 15.79
CA LYS A 245 5.97 -7.23 14.71
C LYS A 245 5.38 -5.84 14.90
N LEU A 246 4.40 -5.68 15.81
CA LEU A 246 3.65 -4.44 16.06
C LEU A 246 4.09 -3.72 17.35
N ARG A 247 5.20 -4.13 17.95
CA ARG A 247 5.75 -3.46 19.15
C ARG A 247 6.46 -2.16 18.79
N ASP A 248 6.46 -1.22 19.73
CA ASP A 248 7.23 0.03 19.68
C ASP A 248 6.92 0.89 18.43
N LEU A 249 5.64 0.91 18.03
CA LEU A 249 5.16 1.77 16.94
C LEU A 249 4.88 3.18 17.44
N GLU A 250 5.29 4.17 16.66
CA GLU A 250 4.82 5.55 16.80
C GLU A 250 3.38 5.68 16.27
N HIS A 251 3.13 5.09 15.07
CA HIS A 251 1.82 5.11 14.43
C HIS A 251 1.38 3.72 13.99
N VAL A 252 0.11 3.39 14.27
CA VAL A 252 -0.57 2.25 13.65
C VAL A 252 -1.83 2.71 12.94
N THR A 253 -2.03 2.21 11.74
CA THR A 253 -3.30 2.34 10.99
C THR A 253 -4.06 1.04 11.09
N LEU A 254 -5.35 1.09 11.44
CA LEU A 254 -6.24 -0.05 11.54
C LEU A 254 -7.52 0.23 10.75
N ASN A 255 -8.04 -0.78 10.06
CA ASN A 255 -9.35 -0.65 9.42
C ASN A 255 -10.49 -0.74 10.43
N THR A 256 -11.59 -0.03 10.16
CA THR A 256 -12.90 -0.28 10.78
C THR A 256 -14.02 0.12 9.84
N VAL A 257 -15.00 -0.74 9.65
CA VAL A 257 -16.06 -0.52 8.65
C VAL A 257 -17.37 -0.03 9.25
N SER A 258 -17.66 -0.37 10.51
CA SER A 258 -18.92 -0.03 11.18
C SER A 258 -18.84 -0.22 12.71
N TYR A 259 -19.88 0.25 13.42
CA TYR A 259 -20.05 -0.06 14.84
C TYR A 259 -20.42 -1.53 15.09
N ARG A 260 -21.06 -2.18 14.12
CA ARG A 260 -21.52 -3.57 14.24
C ARG A 260 -20.42 -4.51 13.78
N HIS A 261 -20.39 -5.69 14.39
CA HIS A 261 -19.51 -6.76 13.95
C HIS A 261 -19.70 -7.04 12.45
N HIS A 262 -18.58 -7.21 11.75
CA HIS A 262 -18.52 -7.55 10.34
C HIS A 262 -17.62 -8.77 10.16
N HIS A 263 -18.05 -9.74 9.35
CA HIS A 263 -17.31 -11.00 9.21
C HIS A 263 -15.89 -10.83 8.66
N SER A 264 -15.64 -9.82 7.84
CA SER A 264 -14.38 -9.64 7.14
C SER A 264 -13.56 -8.40 7.55
N HIS A 265 -14.11 -7.53 8.39
CA HIS A 265 -13.43 -6.31 8.87
C HIS A 265 -13.62 -6.13 10.37
N PHE A 266 -12.72 -5.43 11.02
CA PHE A 266 -12.93 -5.00 12.39
C PHE A 266 -14.15 -4.05 12.50
N SER A 267 -15.02 -4.31 13.47
CA SER A 267 -15.91 -3.29 14.02
C SER A 267 -15.10 -2.24 14.79
N LEU A 268 -15.71 -1.12 15.11
CA LEU A 268 -15.05 -0.08 15.91
C LEU A 268 -14.57 -0.63 17.26
N ALA A 269 -15.38 -1.43 17.95
CA ALA A 269 -15.01 -2.01 19.25
C ALA A 269 -13.79 -2.93 19.13
N GLU A 270 -13.74 -3.79 18.10
CA GLU A 270 -12.60 -4.68 17.84
C GLU A 270 -11.36 -3.88 17.44
N ALA A 271 -11.47 -2.83 16.63
CA ALA A 271 -10.35 -1.97 16.25
C ALA A 271 -9.75 -1.25 17.49
N VAL A 272 -10.59 -0.76 18.39
CA VAL A 272 -10.15 -0.14 19.68
C VAL A 272 -9.46 -1.16 20.58
N GLU A 273 -9.98 -2.38 20.67
CA GLU A 273 -9.34 -3.47 21.44
C GLU A 273 -7.96 -3.80 20.89
N ILE A 274 -7.85 -3.99 19.56
CA ILE A 274 -6.58 -4.27 18.87
C ILE A 274 -5.59 -3.10 19.05
N ALA A 275 -6.06 -1.85 18.93
CA ALA A 275 -5.25 -0.67 19.19
C ALA A 275 -4.68 -0.66 20.61
N GLY A 276 -5.50 -1.01 21.61
CA GLY A 276 -5.06 -1.15 23.02
C GLY A 276 -4.02 -2.24 23.21
N ARG A 277 -4.10 -3.34 22.48
CA ARG A 277 -3.11 -4.44 22.53
C ARG A 277 -1.79 -4.05 21.85
N ILE A 278 -1.85 -3.35 20.72
CA ILE A 278 -0.66 -2.86 20.01
C ILE A 278 0.02 -1.76 20.82
N ASN A 279 -0.76 -0.87 21.45
CA ASN A 279 -0.30 0.24 22.26
C ASN A 279 0.70 1.14 21.55
N ALA A 280 0.44 1.45 20.27
CA ALA A 280 1.17 2.47 19.53
C ALA A 280 0.88 3.86 20.12
N ARG A 281 1.77 4.83 19.90
CA ARG A 281 1.57 6.19 20.42
C ARG A 281 0.35 6.85 19.80
N HIS A 282 0.12 6.63 18.50
CA HIS A 282 -1.03 7.14 17.76
C HIS A 282 -1.69 6.03 16.95
N THR A 283 -3.00 5.95 16.98
CA THR A 283 -3.81 5.03 16.18
C THR A 283 -4.66 5.81 15.18
N TRP A 284 -4.64 5.40 13.92
CA TRP A 284 -5.40 5.99 12.83
C TRP A 284 -6.39 4.97 12.27
N LEU A 285 -7.68 5.32 12.25
CA LEU A 285 -8.71 4.45 11.67
C LEU A 285 -8.88 4.74 10.18
N THR A 286 -8.81 3.70 9.38
CA THR A 286 -9.02 3.74 7.91
C THR A 286 -10.13 2.78 7.48
N HIS A 287 -10.39 2.67 6.19
CA HIS A 287 -11.46 1.84 5.60
C HIS A 287 -12.84 2.20 6.16
N LEU A 288 -13.06 3.52 6.33
CA LEU A 288 -14.26 4.06 6.97
C LEU A 288 -15.44 4.10 6.02
N SER A 289 -16.58 3.61 6.47
CA SER A 289 -17.84 3.69 5.72
C SER A 289 -18.64 4.95 6.06
N HIS A 290 -19.64 5.25 5.25
CA HIS A 290 -20.60 6.34 5.46
C HIS A 290 -21.57 6.10 6.62
N THR A 291 -21.47 4.96 7.31
CA THR A 291 -22.30 4.62 8.48
C THR A 291 -21.75 5.23 9.77
N PHE A 292 -20.51 5.67 9.78
CA PHE A 292 -19.97 6.53 10.83
C PHE A 292 -20.52 7.94 10.71
N PRO A 293 -20.50 8.77 11.77
CA PRO A 293 -20.87 10.17 11.68
C PRO A 293 -19.84 10.98 10.87
N THR A 294 -20.12 12.26 10.64
CA THR A 294 -19.16 13.18 10.03
C THR A 294 -17.85 13.24 10.82
N TYR A 295 -16.75 13.54 10.12
CA TYR A 295 -15.38 13.49 10.68
C TYR A 295 -15.27 14.14 12.07
N GLY A 296 -15.75 15.37 12.22
CA GLY A 296 -15.61 16.08 13.50
C GLY A 296 -16.39 15.43 14.65
N VAL A 297 -17.55 14.88 14.37
CA VAL A 297 -18.37 14.17 15.37
C VAL A 297 -17.71 12.84 15.74
N PHE A 298 -17.17 12.13 14.75
CA PHE A 298 -16.52 10.84 14.97
C PHE A 298 -15.20 10.99 15.74
N ASP A 299 -14.39 11.99 15.42
CA ASP A 299 -13.14 12.27 16.15
C ASP A 299 -13.40 12.58 17.62
N GLU A 300 -14.42 13.40 17.92
CA GLU A 300 -14.83 13.68 19.29
C GLU A 300 -15.40 12.46 20.03
N GLU A 301 -16.06 11.56 19.30
CA GLU A 301 -16.54 10.29 19.86
C GLU A 301 -15.36 9.39 20.24
N LEU A 302 -14.37 9.22 19.36
CA LEU A 302 -13.18 8.42 19.60
C LEU A 302 -12.38 8.91 20.81
N LYS A 303 -12.20 10.22 20.96
CA LYS A 303 -11.55 10.85 22.12
C LYS A 303 -12.23 10.48 23.45
N ARG A 304 -13.55 10.34 23.45
CA ARG A 304 -14.32 9.94 24.66
C ARG A 304 -14.28 8.44 24.92
N MET A 305 -14.14 7.63 23.86
CA MET A 305 -14.13 6.16 24.01
C MET A 305 -12.86 5.63 24.65
N SER A 306 -11.75 6.34 24.50
CA SER A 306 -10.46 5.88 24.98
C SER A 306 -9.64 6.98 25.65
N GLU A 307 -9.53 6.91 26.98
CA GLU A 307 -8.61 7.77 27.74
C GLU A 307 -7.17 7.25 27.74
N ARG A 308 -6.93 6.02 27.25
CA ARG A 308 -5.62 5.32 27.36
C ARG A 308 -4.85 5.26 26.05
N ILE A 309 -5.52 5.37 24.92
CA ILE A 309 -4.89 5.34 23.59
C ILE A 309 -5.34 6.56 22.81
N GLU A 310 -4.39 7.16 22.08
CA GLU A 310 -4.70 8.24 21.15
C GLU A 310 -5.17 7.64 19.84
N ILE A 311 -6.47 7.83 19.51
CA ILE A 311 -7.12 7.23 18.35
C ILE A 311 -7.93 8.28 17.60
N HIS A 312 -7.73 8.36 16.28
CA HIS A 312 -8.36 9.32 15.39
C HIS A 312 -8.81 8.68 14.08
N PRO A 313 -9.85 9.20 13.43
CA PRO A 313 -10.15 8.80 12.06
C PRO A 313 -9.11 9.41 11.11
N ALA A 314 -8.55 8.60 10.22
CA ALA A 314 -7.76 9.14 9.12
C ALA A 314 -8.66 9.82 8.08
N PHE A 315 -8.08 10.69 7.25
CA PHE A 315 -8.74 11.32 6.11
C PHE A 315 -7.78 11.43 4.94
N ASP A 316 -8.33 11.55 3.74
CA ASP A 316 -7.56 11.62 2.51
C ASP A 316 -6.66 12.86 2.47
N GLY A 317 -5.36 12.66 2.26
CA GLY A 317 -4.34 13.71 2.30
C GLY A 317 -3.68 13.92 3.68
N LEU A 318 -4.14 13.24 4.73
CA LEU A 318 -3.46 13.25 6.03
C LEU A 318 -2.07 12.64 5.89
N THR A 319 -1.07 13.31 6.48
CA THR A 319 0.32 12.82 6.52
C THR A 319 0.78 12.65 7.96
N ILE A 320 1.47 11.53 8.23
CA ILE A 320 2.07 11.19 9.53
C ILE A 320 3.54 10.82 9.35
N GLU A 321 4.38 11.03 10.38
CA GLU A 321 5.82 10.79 10.34
C GLU A 321 6.31 10.08 11.61
N ALA A 322 7.22 9.11 11.48
CA ALA A 322 7.86 8.40 12.59
C ALA A 322 9.37 8.18 12.35
#